data_4bc63d645c96195d3068e4111adb543d
#
_entry.id   4bc63d645c96195d3068e4111adb543d
#
_cell.length_a   1.000
_cell.length_b   1.000
_cell.length_c   1.000
_cell.angle_alpha   90.00
_cell.angle_beta   90.00
_cell.angle_gamma   90.00
#
_symmetry.space_group_name_H-M   'P 1'
#
loop_
_entity.id
_entity.type
_entity.pdbx_description
1 polymer ?
#
loop_
_entity_poly.entity_id
_entity_poly.type
_entity_poly.pdbx_seq_one_letter_code
_entity_poly.pdbx_strand_id
1 'polypeptide(L)'
;MGEDQNTARISQGRNRLFTRRGLIQRAAWILPATAFLPRWASAAQEVSPVMAKLSTYMAAARDIELPEKVVQDAKYHILDTVAAMISGSELPPGRDAIEFARTYAGGQKVATVVASKTLCGPMDAAFANGELAHADESDDDYTSGGAHPGSAIVPATLALGEQFQISGTHFLRAVTLGYDIGMRAYKTLKGGVLSETHNLVGTMGASAACGCVAGLDVQRMRWLLDYATQQAGAGIGTWRDDIEHIEKAFLFGAMGARNGVTAALLVRSGWTGMNDVLAGPQNFVKSYAPNADPANLTEDLGKRYEVSLTSIKGWTTGGPILSLLDAIVNIRKRRPFEANDVRHVVVRSATSQAERVNNREMPDINVQYLVAVMLIDKTVSFHAAHDKARMQDQAILREEAKVELIGDEELERLLPTRVGVVDVELTDGTHLSERVENARGTPENPMTRDEVVAKARSLMAPVLGAATATKLIDRLLDIESVKTIRELRPLLQRA
;
A
#
# COMPACT_ATOMS: atom_id res chain seq x y z
N MET A 1 -59.55 -23.87 -38.08
CA MET A 1 -59.08 -24.77 -39.17
C MET A 1 -57.66 -25.07 -38.82
N GLY A 2 -57.34 -26.19 -38.37
CA GLY A 2 -57.60 -27.62 -38.15
C GLY A 2 -56.39 -28.05 -37.39
N GLU A 3 -56.49 -28.50 -36.19
CA GLU A 3 -56.53 -29.89 -35.73
C GLU A 3 -55.54 -30.81 -36.48
N ASP A 4 -54.54 -31.36 -35.76
CA ASP A 4 -54.64 -32.79 -35.46
C ASP A 4 -53.68 -33.23 -34.35
N GLN A 5 -54.25 -34.05 -33.47
CA GLN A 5 -53.70 -34.77 -32.36
C GLN A 5 -52.86 -35.99 -32.89
N ASN A 6 -51.87 -36.41 -32.19
CA ASN A 6 -51.60 -37.84 -32.08
C ASN A 6 -50.93 -38.20 -30.75
N THR A 7 -51.70 -38.84 -29.92
CA THR A 7 -51.36 -39.61 -28.72
C THR A 7 -50.91 -41.00 -29.11
N ALA A 8 -49.84 -41.51 -28.55
CA ALA A 8 -49.62 -42.96 -28.38
C ALA A 8 -48.57 -43.29 -27.32
N ARG A 9 -49.07 -43.71 -26.20
CA ARG A 9 -48.88 -44.98 -25.48
C ARG A 9 -47.51 -45.24 -24.81
N ILE A 10 -47.67 -45.22 -23.52
CA ILE A 10 -46.89 -45.82 -22.44
C ILE A 10 -46.72 -47.35 -22.68
N SER A 11 -45.50 -47.89 -22.55
CA SER A 11 -45.29 -49.30 -22.21
C SER A 11 -44.29 -49.39 -21.02
N GLN A 12 -44.80 -49.99 -19.96
CA GLN A 12 -44.10 -50.38 -18.75
C GLN A 12 -43.09 -51.49 -19.05
N GLY A 13 -41.90 -51.40 -18.54
CA GLY A 13 -40.83 -52.43 -18.59
C GLY A 13 -40.08 -52.48 -17.25
N ARG A 14 -40.60 -53.24 -16.38
CA ARG A 14 -40.08 -53.99 -15.20
C ARG A 14 -38.64 -53.71 -14.72
N ASN A 15 -38.55 -53.26 -13.48
CA ASN A 15 -37.46 -53.38 -12.53
C ASN A 15 -36.86 -54.80 -12.50
N ARG A 16 -35.54 -54.92 -12.67
CA ARG A 16 -34.74 -56.05 -12.20
C ARG A 16 -33.77 -55.57 -11.14
N LEU A 17 -34.05 -55.96 -9.92
CA LEU A 17 -33.18 -55.86 -8.74
C LEU A 17 -31.90 -56.72 -8.98
N PHE A 18 -30.75 -56.07 -8.92
CA PHE A 18 -29.47 -56.79 -8.83
C PHE A 18 -29.28 -57.24 -7.36
N THR A 19 -29.34 -58.54 -7.16
CA THR A 19 -29.09 -59.17 -5.85
C THR A 19 -27.59 -59.38 -5.62
N ARG A 20 -27.16 -59.16 -4.39
CA ARG A 20 -25.79 -59.28 -3.89
C ARG A 20 -25.10 -60.66 -4.02
N ARG A 21 -25.68 -61.63 -4.72
CA ARG A 21 -25.15 -63.00 -4.86
C ARG A 21 -24.45 -63.31 -6.19
N GLY A 22 -24.36 -62.39 -7.14
CA GLY A 22 -23.73 -62.59 -8.43
C GLY A 22 -22.26 -62.19 -8.54
N LEU A 23 -21.62 -61.73 -7.45
CA LEU A 23 -20.29 -61.12 -7.47
C LEU A 23 -19.15 -62.00 -6.88
N ILE A 24 -19.41 -63.28 -6.57
CA ILE A 24 -18.39 -64.16 -5.93
C ILE A 24 -17.94 -65.34 -6.79
N GLN A 25 -18.24 -65.43 -8.06
CA GLN A 25 -17.79 -66.56 -8.87
C GLN A 25 -17.04 -66.17 -10.16
N ARG A 26 -16.13 -65.17 -10.09
CA ARG A 26 -15.07 -65.00 -11.13
C ARG A 26 -13.77 -64.48 -10.51
N ALA A 27 -13.27 -65.19 -9.53
CA ALA A 27 -11.91 -64.99 -9.01
C ALA A 27 -11.08 -66.22 -9.37
N ALA A 28 -10.40 -66.22 -10.48
CA ALA A 28 -9.24 -67.05 -10.76
C ALA A 28 -8.68 -66.70 -12.15
N TRP A 29 -7.81 -65.71 -12.19
CA TRP A 29 -6.64 -65.59 -13.07
C TRP A 29 -5.83 -64.42 -12.53
N ILE A 30 -5.00 -64.71 -11.52
CA ILE A 30 -4.01 -63.74 -11.01
C ILE A 30 -2.78 -63.89 -11.89
N LEU A 31 -2.60 -63.02 -12.84
CA LEU A 31 -1.29 -62.68 -13.39
C LEU A 31 -0.71 -61.56 -12.50
N PRO A 32 0.56 -61.61 -12.09
CA PRO A 32 1.17 -60.49 -11.38
C PRO A 32 1.36 -59.37 -12.39
N ALA A 33 0.39 -58.46 -12.47
CA ALA A 33 0.61 -57.14 -13.01
C ALA A 33 1.53 -56.43 -12.01
N THR A 34 2.84 -56.47 -12.25
CA THR A 34 3.76 -55.46 -11.72
C THR A 34 3.18 -54.13 -12.17
N ALA A 35 2.43 -53.52 -11.25
CA ALA A 35 1.93 -52.19 -11.42
C ALA A 35 3.15 -51.24 -11.57
N PHE A 36 3.47 -50.91 -12.81
CA PHE A 36 4.13 -49.68 -13.11
C PHE A 36 3.16 -48.56 -12.69
N LEU A 37 3.05 -48.30 -11.41
CA LEU A 37 2.68 -46.98 -10.93
C LEU A 37 3.78 -46.07 -11.48
N PRO A 38 3.48 -45.13 -12.36
CA PRO A 38 4.43 -44.07 -12.63
C PRO A 38 4.68 -43.43 -11.25
N ARG A 39 5.88 -43.69 -10.72
CA ARG A 39 6.42 -42.88 -9.68
C ARG A 39 6.58 -41.49 -10.30
N TRP A 40 5.54 -40.70 -10.24
CA TRP A 40 5.67 -39.28 -10.05
C TRP A 40 6.24 -39.11 -8.63
N ALA A 41 7.44 -39.64 -8.41
CA ALA A 41 8.29 -39.09 -7.42
C ALA A 41 8.48 -37.66 -7.88
N SER A 42 7.67 -36.76 -7.35
CA SER A 42 8.06 -35.36 -7.24
C SER A 42 9.46 -35.39 -6.66
N ALA A 43 10.47 -35.36 -7.54
CA ALA A 43 11.79 -34.97 -7.11
C ALA A 43 11.52 -33.66 -6.37
N ALA A 44 11.79 -33.63 -5.08
CA ALA A 44 11.61 -32.43 -4.27
C ALA A 44 12.33 -31.36 -5.05
N GLN A 45 11.57 -30.45 -5.67
CA GLN A 45 12.13 -29.43 -6.55
C GLN A 45 13.12 -28.69 -5.68
N GLU A 46 14.39 -28.76 -6.03
CA GLU A 46 15.46 -28.15 -5.25
C GLU A 46 15.17 -26.66 -5.17
N VAL A 47 14.96 -26.18 -3.96
CA VAL A 47 14.58 -24.79 -3.72
C VAL A 47 15.81 -23.91 -3.90
N SER A 48 15.72 -22.86 -4.68
CA SER A 48 16.84 -21.94 -4.91
C SER A 48 17.34 -21.34 -3.58
N PRO A 49 18.62 -21.00 -3.48
CA PRO A 49 19.19 -20.37 -2.28
C PRO A 49 18.45 -19.07 -1.91
N VAL A 50 17.99 -18.31 -2.90
CA VAL A 50 17.22 -17.07 -2.69
C VAL A 50 15.88 -17.38 -2.02
N MET A 51 15.11 -18.33 -2.58
CA MET A 51 13.82 -18.71 -2.00
C MET A 51 13.98 -19.33 -0.62
N ALA A 52 14.99 -20.18 -0.41
CA ALA A 52 15.26 -20.78 0.88
C ALA A 52 15.55 -19.73 1.96
N LYS A 53 16.42 -18.76 1.64
CA LYS A 53 16.78 -17.67 2.55
C LYS A 53 15.57 -16.76 2.84
N LEU A 54 14.84 -16.36 1.79
CA LEU A 54 13.67 -15.48 1.90
C LEU A 54 12.56 -16.12 2.74
N SER A 55 12.15 -17.35 2.41
CA SER A 55 11.08 -18.04 3.13
C SER A 55 11.44 -18.35 4.59
N THR A 56 12.71 -18.63 4.90
CA THR A 56 13.18 -18.82 6.27
C THR A 56 13.11 -17.52 7.07
N TYR A 57 13.56 -16.40 6.48
CA TYR A 57 13.48 -15.07 7.09
C TYR A 57 12.01 -14.69 7.39
N MET A 58 11.12 -14.85 6.40
CA MET A 58 9.70 -14.55 6.55
C MET A 58 9.04 -15.38 7.66
N ALA A 59 9.32 -16.67 7.72
CA ALA A 59 8.75 -17.55 8.76
C ALA A 59 9.25 -17.22 10.18
N ALA A 60 10.49 -16.75 10.30
CA ALA A 60 11.09 -16.38 11.58
C ALA A 60 10.64 -15.00 12.10
N ALA A 61 10.13 -14.12 11.24
CA ALA A 61 9.88 -12.70 11.55
C ALA A 61 8.95 -12.48 12.76
N ARG A 62 8.01 -13.40 13.01
CA ARG A 62 7.11 -13.34 14.16
C ARG A 62 7.86 -13.30 15.50
N ASP A 63 8.97 -14.02 15.59
CA ASP A 63 9.67 -14.28 16.85
C ASP A 63 11.01 -13.52 16.96
N ILE A 64 11.42 -12.83 15.87
CA ILE A 64 12.66 -12.03 15.86
C ILE A 64 12.44 -10.73 16.65
N GLU A 65 13.39 -10.41 17.52
CA GLU A 65 13.49 -9.10 18.14
C GLU A 65 14.02 -8.09 17.13
N LEU A 66 13.32 -6.95 17.01
CA LEU A 66 13.70 -5.85 16.11
C LEU A 66 14.60 -4.86 16.83
N PRO A 67 15.59 -4.25 16.15
CA PRO A 67 16.36 -3.14 16.72
C PRO A 67 15.44 -1.99 17.14
N GLU A 68 15.77 -1.31 18.24
CA GLU A 68 14.96 -0.22 18.82
C GLU A 68 14.58 0.87 17.78
N LYS A 69 15.57 1.28 16.96
CA LYS A 69 15.31 2.25 15.89
C LYS A 69 14.26 1.75 14.89
N VAL A 70 14.33 0.48 14.52
CA VAL A 70 13.38 -0.12 13.56
C VAL A 70 11.97 -0.20 14.17
N VAL A 71 11.88 -0.55 15.46
CA VAL A 71 10.62 -0.51 16.21
C VAL A 71 10.02 0.89 16.18
N GLN A 72 10.84 1.91 16.43
CA GLN A 72 10.37 3.30 16.45
C GLN A 72 9.93 3.76 15.05
N ASP A 73 10.71 3.48 14.01
CA ASP A 73 10.37 3.82 12.62
C ASP A 73 9.05 3.13 12.22
N ALA A 74 8.91 1.83 12.50
CA ALA A 74 7.68 1.10 12.18
C ALA A 74 6.44 1.66 12.91
N LYS A 75 6.56 2.09 14.17
CA LYS A 75 5.47 2.78 14.88
C LYS A 75 5.04 4.06 14.19
N TYR A 76 6.01 4.85 13.70
CA TYR A 76 5.72 6.10 13.01
C TYR A 76 5.00 5.84 11.68
N HIS A 77 5.43 4.85 10.90
CA HIS A 77 4.78 4.47 9.65
C HIS A 77 3.38 3.90 9.87
N ILE A 78 3.18 3.08 10.92
CA ILE A 78 1.84 2.61 11.31
C ILE A 78 0.94 3.78 11.69
N LEU A 79 1.45 4.71 12.50
CA LEU A 79 0.70 5.90 12.92
C LEU A 79 0.33 6.78 11.72
N ASP A 80 1.26 7.00 10.82
CA ASP A 80 1.08 7.79 9.60
C ASP A 80 0.01 7.20 8.70
N THR A 81 0.09 5.89 8.42
CA THR A 81 -0.89 5.19 7.57
C THR A 81 -2.29 5.15 8.22
N VAL A 82 -2.36 4.94 9.54
CA VAL A 82 -3.66 4.97 10.25
C VAL A 82 -4.25 6.38 10.19
N ALA A 83 -3.42 7.43 10.30
CA ALA A 83 -3.88 8.81 10.15
C ALA A 83 -4.40 9.09 8.73
N ALA A 84 -3.68 8.62 7.71
CA ALA A 84 -4.13 8.71 6.31
C ALA A 84 -5.46 7.98 6.06
N MET A 85 -5.64 6.75 6.61
CA MET A 85 -6.94 6.06 6.52
C MET A 85 -8.09 6.87 7.13
N ILE A 86 -7.83 7.52 8.25
CA ILE A 86 -8.87 8.29 8.96
C ILE A 86 -9.22 9.56 8.18
N SER A 87 -8.24 10.35 7.75
CA SER A 87 -8.49 11.55 6.95
C SER A 87 -9.04 11.21 5.56
N GLY A 88 -8.55 10.14 4.94
CA GLY A 88 -9.02 9.66 3.64
C GLY A 88 -10.51 9.28 3.62
N SER A 89 -11.10 8.96 4.78
CA SER A 89 -12.54 8.71 4.89
C SER A 89 -13.42 9.93 4.57
N GLU A 90 -12.84 11.13 4.56
CA GLU A 90 -13.52 12.37 4.18
C GLU A 90 -13.46 12.65 2.67
N LEU A 91 -12.63 11.93 1.93
CA LEU A 91 -12.40 12.12 0.51
C LEU A 91 -13.25 11.16 -0.35
N PRO A 92 -13.47 11.44 -1.63
CA PRO A 92 -14.27 10.59 -2.52
C PRO A 92 -13.87 9.11 -2.48
N PRO A 93 -12.60 8.71 -2.67
CA PRO A 93 -12.22 7.30 -2.64
C PRO A 93 -12.60 6.60 -1.35
N GLY A 94 -12.36 7.24 -0.21
CA GLY A 94 -12.68 6.66 1.09
C GLY A 94 -14.18 6.55 1.37
N ARG A 95 -14.98 7.56 0.97
CA ARG A 95 -16.45 7.49 1.09
C ARG A 95 -17.01 6.35 0.24
N ASP A 96 -16.53 6.21 -0.98
CA ASP A 96 -16.97 5.15 -1.88
C ASP A 96 -16.57 3.76 -1.37
N ALA A 97 -15.37 3.62 -0.81
CA ALA A 97 -14.90 2.37 -0.21
C ALA A 97 -15.72 1.95 1.03
N ILE A 98 -16.06 2.90 1.91
CA ILE A 98 -16.91 2.65 3.06
C ILE A 98 -18.32 2.23 2.61
N GLU A 99 -18.90 2.91 1.63
CA GLU A 99 -20.20 2.59 1.08
C GLU A 99 -20.21 1.23 0.38
N PHE A 100 -19.17 0.93 -0.42
CA PHE A 100 -18.99 -0.37 -1.04
C PHE A 100 -18.91 -1.49 0.01
N ALA A 101 -18.10 -1.32 1.05
CA ALA A 101 -18.00 -2.31 2.13
C ALA A 101 -19.32 -2.47 2.88
N ARG A 102 -20.05 -1.39 3.15
CA ARG A 102 -21.36 -1.42 3.80
C ARG A 102 -22.38 -2.20 3.00
N THR A 103 -22.33 -2.08 1.67
CA THR A 103 -23.36 -2.63 0.76
C THR A 103 -23.06 -4.05 0.32
N TYR A 104 -21.79 -4.35 0.00
CA TYR A 104 -21.42 -5.59 -0.69
C TYR A 104 -20.52 -6.51 0.14
N ALA A 105 -19.84 -6.02 1.18
CA ALA A 105 -18.99 -6.87 1.99
C ALA A 105 -19.80 -7.90 2.77
N GLY A 106 -19.31 -9.14 2.75
CA GLY A 106 -19.94 -10.27 3.42
C GLY A 106 -19.10 -10.91 4.51
N GLY A 107 -19.47 -12.13 4.88
CA GLY A 107 -18.71 -12.99 5.79
C GLY A 107 -18.84 -12.61 7.26
N GLN A 108 -17.82 -13.00 8.03
CA GLN A 108 -17.78 -12.75 9.47
C GLN A 108 -17.48 -11.27 9.75
N LYS A 109 -18.15 -10.68 10.73
CA LYS A 109 -17.94 -9.29 11.17
C LYS A 109 -16.74 -9.20 12.13
N VAL A 110 -15.54 -9.47 11.64
CA VAL A 110 -14.33 -9.62 12.46
C VAL A 110 -13.31 -8.49 12.29
N ALA A 111 -13.34 -7.79 11.16
CA ALA A 111 -12.41 -6.73 10.82
C ALA A 111 -13.11 -5.38 10.64
N THR A 112 -12.44 -4.31 11.03
CA THR A 112 -12.96 -2.94 11.05
C THR A 112 -12.68 -2.24 9.73
N VAL A 113 -13.70 -1.61 9.15
CA VAL A 113 -13.51 -0.53 8.16
C VAL A 113 -13.29 0.77 8.94
N VAL A 114 -12.07 1.31 8.85
CA VAL A 114 -11.63 2.47 9.64
C VAL A 114 -12.52 3.69 9.39
N ALA A 115 -12.66 4.54 10.41
CA ALA A 115 -13.52 5.73 10.40
C ALA A 115 -15.00 5.43 10.07
N SER A 116 -15.46 4.19 10.26
CA SER A 116 -16.85 3.79 10.08
C SER A 116 -17.32 2.82 11.17
N LYS A 117 -18.60 2.51 11.22
CA LYS A 117 -19.17 1.46 12.09
C LYS A 117 -19.23 0.08 11.40
N THR A 118 -18.74 -0.01 10.16
CA THR A 118 -18.82 -1.23 9.36
C THR A 118 -17.80 -2.25 9.84
N LEU A 119 -18.27 -3.47 10.06
CA LEU A 119 -17.47 -4.66 10.32
C LEU A 119 -17.77 -5.68 9.24
N CYS A 120 -16.72 -6.28 8.67
CA CYS A 120 -16.86 -7.27 7.61
C CYS A 120 -15.75 -8.35 7.68
N GLY A 121 -15.66 -9.16 6.63
CA GLY A 121 -14.56 -10.10 6.46
C GLY A 121 -13.22 -9.39 6.27
N PRO A 122 -12.08 -10.04 6.60
CA PRO A 122 -10.78 -9.36 6.56
C PRO A 122 -10.35 -8.96 5.14
N MET A 123 -10.75 -9.70 4.09
CA MET A 123 -10.44 -9.33 2.71
C MET A 123 -11.11 -8.02 2.31
N ASP A 124 -12.38 -7.87 2.67
CA ASP A 124 -13.16 -6.67 2.32
C ASP A 124 -12.74 -5.48 3.18
N ALA A 125 -12.43 -5.70 4.46
CA ALA A 125 -11.91 -4.65 5.34
C ALA A 125 -10.52 -4.17 4.88
N ALA A 126 -9.63 -5.09 4.48
CA ALA A 126 -8.32 -4.75 3.94
C ALA A 126 -8.45 -3.93 2.65
N PHE A 127 -9.36 -4.32 1.75
CA PHE A 127 -9.65 -3.59 0.52
C PHE A 127 -10.10 -2.15 0.83
N ALA A 128 -11.14 -1.99 1.63
CA ALA A 128 -11.67 -0.66 1.96
C ALA A 128 -10.63 0.21 2.69
N ASN A 129 -9.91 -0.35 3.66
CA ASN A 129 -8.88 0.38 4.39
C ASN A 129 -7.66 0.74 3.51
N GLY A 130 -7.34 -0.08 2.52
CA GLY A 130 -6.31 0.24 1.52
C GLY A 130 -6.70 1.43 0.64
N GLU A 131 -7.96 1.49 0.24
CA GLU A 131 -8.53 2.65 -0.47
C GLU A 131 -8.49 3.92 0.38
N LEU A 132 -8.89 3.81 1.66
CA LEU A 132 -8.80 4.90 2.63
C LEU A 132 -7.37 5.41 2.81
N ALA A 133 -6.38 4.51 2.84
CA ALA A 133 -4.98 4.84 3.12
C ALA A 133 -4.31 5.63 2.00
N HIS A 134 -4.75 5.48 0.76
CA HIS A 134 -4.25 6.20 -0.40
C HIS A 134 -5.33 7.06 -1.06
N ALA A 135 -6.33 7.50 -0.30
CA ALA A 135 -7.38 8.40 -0.82
C ALA A 135 -6.84 9.78 -1.23
N ASP A 136 -5.62 10.09 -0.85
CA ASP A 136 -4.84 11.26 -1.20
C ASP A 136 -3.33 10.96 -1.17
N GLU A 137 -2.52 12.01 -1.12
CA GLU A 137 -1.06 11.93 -1.02
C GLU A 137 -0.53 12.03 0.42
N SER A 138 -1.34 11.68 1.45
CA SER A 138 -0.92 11.79 2.86
C SER A 138 -0.01 10.67 3.33
N ASP A 139 -0.12 9.49 2.71
CA ASP A 139 0.60 8.28 3.11
C ASP A 139 2.10 8.32 2.81
N ASP A 140 2.81 7.35 3.35
CA ASP A 140 4.27 7.24 3.21
C ASP A 140 4.74 6.92 1.78
N ASP A 141 6.02 7.20 1.52
CA ASP A 141 6.62 7.14 0.19
C ASP A 141 8.01 6.49 0.28
N TYR A 142 8.25 5.44 -0.50
CA TYR A 142 9.55 4.77 -0.55
C TYR A 142 10.39 5.28 -1.73
N THR A 143 11.63 5.72 -1.43
CA THR A 143 12.60 6.20 -2.41
C THR A 143 11.98 6.97 -3.58
N SER A 144 11.46 8.15 -3.28
CA SER A 144 11.01 9.10 -4.30
C SER A 144 9.80 8.67 -5.12
N GLY A 145 8.79 8.08 -4.46
CA GLY A 145 7.48 7.77 -5.08
C GLY A 145 7.50 6.54 -5.97
N GLY A 146 8.45 5.64 -5.73
CA GLY A 146 8.45 4.37 -6.42
C GLY A 146 7.50 3.34 -5.84
N ALA A 147 7.03 3.54 -4.61
CA ALA A 147 6.04 2.71 -3.93
C ALA A 147 5.46 3.44 -2.70
N HIS A 148 4.25 3.07 -2.31
CA HIS A 148 3.55 3.53 -1.12
C HIS A 148 3.26 2.31 -0.22
N PRO A 149 4.26 1.83 0.55
CA PRO A 149 4.14 0.54 1.23
C PRO A 149 3.06 0.52 2.30
N GLY A 150 2.91 1.60 3.06
CA GLY A 150 1.96 1.68 4.16
C GLY A 150 0.53 1.43 3.71
N SER A 151 0.13 1.98 2.56
CA SER A 151 -1.25 1.95 2.06
C SER A 151 -1.79 0.53 1.78
N ALA A 152 -0.94 -0.44 1.49
CA ALA A 152 -1.36 -1.84 1.32
C ALA A 152 -1.06 -2.70 2.56
N ILE A 153 0.10 -2.50 3.19
CA ILE A 153 0.62 -3.38 4.23
C ILE A 153 -0.12 -3.20 5.56
N VAL A 154 -0.29 -1.96 6.02
CA VAL A 154 -0.93 -1.68 7.32
C VAL A 154 -2.41 -2.09 7.32
N PRO A 155 -3.23 -1.74 6.30
CA PRO A 155 -4.62 -2.20 6.17
C PRO A 155 -4.78 -3.72 6.18
N ALA A 156 -3.96 -4.43 5.41
CA ALA A 156 -3.99 -5.89 5.35
C ALA A 156 -3.65 -6.52 6.70
N THR A 157 -2.58 -6.02 7.34
CA THR A 157 -2.11 -6.51 8.63
C THR A 157 -3.13 -6.22 9.74
N LEU A 158 -3.77 -5.04 9.72
CA LEU A 158 -4.82 -4.66 10.67
C LEU A 158 -6.03 -5.60 10.54
N ALA A 159 -6.55 -5.76 9.33
CA ALA A 159 -7.75 -6.56 9.09
C ALA A 159 -7.55 -8.04 9.48
N LEU A 160 -6.43 -8.64 9.08
CA LEU A 160 -6.14 -10.03 9.42
C LEU A 160 -5.72 -10.17 10.88
N GLY A 161 -5.03 -9.18 11.42
CA GLY A 161 -4.65 -9.09 12.83
C GLY A 161 -5.84 -9.05 13.78
N GLU A 162 -6.91 -8.32 13.42
CA GLU A 162 -8.17 -8.34 14.16
C GLU A 162 -8.84 -9.71 14.11
N GLN A 163 -8.83 -10.40 12.97
CA GLN A 163 -9.38 -11.75 12.86
C GLN A 163 -8.66 -12.74 13.78
N PHE A 164 -7.34 -12.74 13.76
CA PHE A 164 -6.53 -13.65 14.56
C PHE A 164 -6.22 -13.14 15.96
N GLN A 165 -6.66 -11.93 16.31
CA GLN A 165 -6.49 -11.30 17.63
C GLN A 165 -5.02 -11.27 18.07
N ILE A 166 -4.12 -10.95 17.16
CA ILE A 166 -2.69 -10.89 17.44
C ILE A 166 -2.34 -9.73 18.39
N SER A 167 -1.22 -9.85 19.11
CA SER A 167 -0.70 -8.75 19.93
C SER A 167 -0.14 -7.61 19.10
N GLY A 168 0.01 -6.45 19.72
CA GLY A 168 0.62 -5.29 19.09
C GLY A 168 2.08 -5.53 18.69
N THR A 169 2.86 -6.28 19.50
CA THR A 169 4.22 -6.69 19.12
C THR A 169 4.23 -7.55 17.85
N HIS A 170 3.29 -8.50 17.75
CA HIS A 170 3.18 -9.33 16.54
C HIS A 170 2.76 -8.49 15.34
N PHE A 171 1.83 -7.55 15.52
CA PHE A 171 1.41 -6.60 14.48
C PHE A 171 2.58 -5.76 13.97
N LEU A 172 3.37 -5.17 14.88
CA LEU A 172 4.56 -4.38 14.55
C LEU A 172 5.57 -5.19 13.71
N ARG A 173 5.87 -6.42 14.14
CA ARG A 173 6.80 -7.32 13.42
C ARG A 173 6.28 -7.71 12.04
N ALA A 174 4.97 -7.97 11.92
CA ALA A 174 4.34 -8.30 10.65
C ALA A 174 4.38 -7.12 9.67
N VAL A 175 4.08 -5.91 10.13
CA VAL A 175 4.19 -4.69 9.30
C VAL A 175 5.63 -4.48 8.84
N THR A 176 6.61 -4.58 9.76
CA THR A 176 8.05 -4.45 9.41
C THR A 176 8.48 -5.45 8.35
N LEU A 177 8.06 -6.72 8.48
CA LEU A 177 8.31 -7.74 7.45
C LEU A 177 7.68 -7.36 6.11
N GLY A 178 6.46 -6.83 6.13
CA GLY A 178 5.76 -6.39 4.92
C GLY A 178 6.56 -5.34 4.16
N TYR A 179 7.04 -4.30 4.85
CA TYR A 179 7.92 -3.28 4.27
C TYR A 179 9.18 -3.90 3.68
N ASP A 180 9.84 -4.80 4.42
CA ASP A 180 11.06 -5.44 3.94
C ASP A 180 10.84 -6.20 2.62
N ILE A 181 9.82 -7.06 2.57
CA ILE A 181 9.59 -7.90 1.39
C ILE A 181 9.06 -7.09 0.21
N GLY A 182 8.12 -6.17 0.45
CA GLY A 182 7.55 -5.32 -0.60
C GLY A 182 8.60 -4.43 -1.25
N MET A 183 9.41 -3.75 -0.43
CA MET A 183 10.39 -2.80 -0.95
C MET A 183 11.61 -3.48 -1.58
N ARG A 184 12.00 -4.67 -1.12
CA ARG A 184 12.99 -5.51 -1.80
C ARG A 184 12.50 -6.00 -3.16
N ALA A 185 11.21 -6.36 -3.26
CA ALA A 185 10.59 -6.66 -4.56
C ALA A 185 10.61 -5.44 -5.48
N TYR A 186 10.28 -4.25 -4.98
CA TYR A 186 10.41 -3.00 -5.74
C TYR A 186 11.81 -2.78 -6.27
N LYS A 187 12.83 -2.84 -5.41
CA LYS A 187 14.24 -2.67 -5.81
C LYS A 187 14.68 -3.67 -6.87
N THR A 188 14.22 -4.91 -6.74
CA THR A 188 14.55 -5.98 -7.69
C THR A 188 13.91 -5.76 -9.05
N LEU A 189 12.68 -5.26 -9.08
CA LEU A 189 11.90 -5.12 -10.31
C LEU A 189 11.99 -3.74 -10.96
N LYS A 190 12.57 -2.76 -10.25
CA LYS A 190 12.72 -1.39 -10.75
C LYS A 190 13.50 -1.37 -12.07
N GLY A 191 12.94 -0.67 -13.05
CA GLY A 191 13.54 -0.60 -14.40
C GLY A 191 13.25 -1.82 -15.28
N GLY A 192 12.36 -2.72 -14.83
CA GLY A 192 11.81 -3.81 -15.64
C GLY A 192 10.83 -3.33 -16.72
N VAL A 193 10.07 -4.27 -17.27
CA VAL A 193 9.11 -4.02 -18.37
C VAL A 193 7.80 -3.38 -17.91
N LEU A 194 7.61 -3.20 -16.60
CA LEU A 194 6.36 -2.69 -16.04
C LEU A 194 6.32 -1.18 -16.02
N SER A 195 5.21 -0.61 -16.46
CA SER A 195 4.90 0.82 -16.30
C SER A 195 4.49 1.18 -14.88
N GLU A 196 3.90 0.23 -14.15
CA GLU A 196 3.41 0.40 -12.78
C GLU A 196 3.77 -0.78 -11.89
N THR A 197 4.28 -0.50 -10.71
CA THR A 197 4.73 -1.51 -9.74
C THR A 197 3.98 -1.48 -8.41
N HIS A 198 3.13 -0.46 -8.18
CA HIS A 198 2.52 -0.22 -6.87
C HIS A 198 1.70 -1.40 -6.34
N ASN A 199 0.75 -1.91 -7.15
CA ASN A 199 -0.02 -3.10 -6.76
C ASN A 199 0.87 -4.33 -6.56
N LEU A 200 1.89 -4.49 -7.42
CA LEU A 200 2.78 -5.64 -7.34
C LEU A 200 3.53 -5.66 -6.00
N VAL A 201 4.19 -4.55 -5.66
CA VAL A 201 4.98 -4.47 -4.42
C VAL A 201 4.10 -4.41 -3.19
N GLY A 202 2.93 -3.75 -3.27
CA GLY A 202 1.91 -3.75 -2.24
C GLY A 202 1.39 -5.17 -1.96
N THR A 203 1.10 -5.96 -3.00
CA THR A 203 0.68 -7.37 -2.86
C THR A 203 1.77 -8.22 -2.22
N MET A 204 3.03 -8.08 -2.63
CA MET A 204 4.15 -8.82 -2.05
C MET A 204 4.35 -8.49 -0.57
N GLY A 205 4.36 -7.20 -0.23
CA GLY A 205 4.51 -6.73 1.15
C GLY A 205 3.34 -7.14 2.04
N ALA A 206 2.11 -6.89 1.61
CA ALA A 206 0.91 -7.28 2.35
C ALA A 206 0.80 -8.80 2.54
N SER A 207 1.20 -9.60 1.52
CA SER A 207 1.24 -11.06 1.65
C SER A 207 2.23 -11.51 2.72
N ALA A 208 3.45 -10.94 2.72
CA ALA A 208 4.46 -11.29 3.72
C ALA A 208 3.99 -10.95 5.15
N ALA A 209 3.43 -9.76 5.34
CA ALA A 209 2.85 -9.34 6.61
C ALA A 209 1.72 -10.28 7.06
N CYS A 210 0.77 -10.58 6.15
CA CYS A 210 -0.34 -11.48 6.43
C CYS A 210 0.11 -12.93 6.68
N GLY A 211 1.16 -13.40 6.02
CA GLY A 211 1.78 -14.70 6.29
C GLY A 211 2.36 -14.78 7.70
N CYS A 212 3.02 -13.70 8.16
CA CYS A 212 3.51 -13.56 9.53
C CYS A 212 2.34 -13.59 10.53
N VAL A 213 1.27 -12.78 10.28
CA VAL A 213 0.05 -12.77 11.10
C VAL A 213 -0.58 -14.16 11.21
N ALA A 214 -0.65 -14.90 10.11
CA ALA A 214 -1.21 -16.25 10.05
C ALA A 214 -0.30 -17.33 10.66
N GLY A 215 0.94 -17.00 11.02
CA GLY A 215 1.92 -17.92 11.60
C GLY A 215 2.32 -19.04 10.64
N LEU A 216 2.54 -18.71 9.36
CA LEU A 216 2.91 -19.67 8.34
C LEU A 216 4.36 -20.12 8.54
N ASP A 217 4.60 -21.43 8.41
CA ASP A 217 5.95 -22.02 8.41
C ASP A 217 6.70 -21.76 7.09
N VAL A 218 7.97 -22.17 7.02
CA VAL A 218 8.85 -21.96 5.86
C VAL A 218 8.24 -22.49 4.56
N GLN A 219 7.64 -23.68 4.59
CA GLN A 219 7.01 -24.28 3.41
C GLN A 219 5.80 -23.48 2.96
N ARG A 220 4.95 -23.09 3.91
CA ARG A 220 3.74 -22.32 3.62
C ARG A 220 4.07 -20.88 3.19
N MET A 221 5.17 -20.29 3.65
CA MET A 221 5.66 -19.00 3.13
C MET A 221 6.04 -19.07 1.65
N ARG A 222 6.56 -20.21 1.16
CA ARG A 222 6.82 -20.41 -0.27
C ARG A 222 5.53 -20.44 -1.08
N TRP A 223 4.54 -21.20 -0.61
CA TRP A 223 3.21 -21.25 -1.24
C TRP A 223 2.48 -19.90 -1.19
N LEU A 224 2.66 -19.14 -0.13
CA LEU A 224 2.16 -17.78 -0.02
C LEU A 224 2.74 -16.88 -1.13
N LEU A 225 4.06 -16.97 -1.35
CA LEU A 225 4.72 -16.18 -2.41
C LEU A 225 4.23 -16.59 -3.81
N ASP A 226 3.89 -17.85 -4.02
CA ASP A 226 3.26 -18.29 -5.28
C ASP A 226 1.93 -17.56 -5.50
N TYR A 227 0.99 -17.62 -4.53
CA TYR A 227 -0.29 -16.92 -4.66
C TYR A 227 -0.13 -15.41 -4.70
N ALA A 228 0.84 -14.84 -3.99
CA ALA A 228 1.15 -13.42 -4.06
C ALA A 228 1.59 -13.01 -5.47
N THR A 229 2.52 -13.73 -6.08
CA THR A 229 3.03 -13.42 -7.42
C THR A 229 1.98 -13.60 -8.52
N GLN A 230 1.04 -14.55 -8.39
CA GLN A 230 -0.07 -14.74 -9.33
C GLN A 230 -1.10 -13.60 -9.26
N GLN A 231 -1.25 -12.96 -8.11
CA GLN A 231 -2.18 -11.83 -7.92
C GLN A 231 -1.52 -10.47 -8.14
N ALA A 232 -0.19 -10.41 -8.10
CA ALA A 232 0.61 -9.19 -8.22
C ALA A 232 0.67 -8.70 -9.67
N GLY A 233 -0.49 -8.41 -10.26
CA GLY A 233 -0.57 -7.82 -11.60
C GLY A 233 0.04 -6.42 -11.63
N ALA A 234 0.70 -6.09 -12.77
CA ALA A 234 1.05 -4.71 -13.05
C ALA A 234 -0.21 -3.91 -13.36
N GLY A 235 -0.36 -2.76 -12.74
CA GLY A 235 -1.34 -1.78 -13.17
C GLY A 235 -0.95 -1.13 -14.50
N ILE A 236 -1.88 -0.43 -15.08
CA ILE A 236 -1.64 0.45 -16.23
C ILE A 236 -1.63 1.91 -15.77
N GLY A 237 -0.91 2.77 -16.47
CA GLY A 237 -0.68 4.16 -16.03
C GLY A 237 -1.84 5.12 -16.27
N THR A 238 -3.03 4.64 -16.65
CA THR A 238 -4.22 5.47 -16.90
C THR A 238 -4.70 6.22 -15.65
N TRP A 239 -4.40 5.72 -14.46
CA TRP A 239 -4.69 6.41 -13.20
C TRP A 239 -4.09 7.82 -13.11
N ARG A 240 -3.10 8.14 -13.97
CA ARG A 240 -2.52 9.49 -14.04
C ARG A 240 -3.49 10.54 -14.53
N ASP A 241 -4.54 10.11 -15.23
CA ASP A 241 -5.63 10.96 -15.70
C ASP A 241 -6.80 11.01 -14.69
N ASP A 242 -6.71 10.27 -13.57
CA ASP A 242 -7.67 10.32 -12.48
C ASP A 242 -7.70 11.73 -11.85
N ILE A 243 -8.89 12.20 -11.54
CA ILE A 243 -9.14 13.55 -11.00
C ILE A 243 -9.67 13.54 -9.56
N GLU A 244 -9.87 12.33 -8.97
CA GLU A 244 -10.44 12.15 -7.63
C GLU A 244 -9.65 11.14 -6.78
N HIS A 245 -8.50 10.67 -7.22
CA HIS A 245 -7.70 9.60 -6.61
C HIS A 245 -8.38 8.21 -6.55
N ILE A 246 -9.56 8.00 -7.10
CA ILE A 246 -10.32 6.74 -6.95
C ILE A 246 -9.58 5.55 -7.56
N GLU A 247 -9.23 5.64 -8.87
CA GLU A 247 -8.49 4.57 -9.54
C GLU A 247 -7.07 4.41 -8.98
N LYS A 248 -6.45 5.53 -8.60
CA LYS A 248 -5.12 5.54 -8.00
C LYS A 248 -5.10 4.83 -6.65
N ALA A 249 -6.03 5.14 -5.75
CA ALA A 249 -6.16 4.49 -4.44
C ALA A 249 -6.45 3.00 -4.56
N PHE A 250 -7.32 2.62 -5.51
CA PHE A 250 -7.59 1.22 -5.85
C PHE A 250 -6.30 0.46 -6.20
N LEU A 251 -5.47 1.04 -7.07
CA LEU A 251 -4.24 0.39 -7.53
C LEU A 251 -3.15 0.37 -6.46
N PHE A 252 -2.98 1.47 -5.71
CA PHE A 252 -1.84 1.66 -4.81
C PHE A 252 -2.03 0.98 -3.44
N GLY A 253 -3.27 1.02 -2.91
CA GLY A 253 -3.59 0.50 -1.59
C GLY A 253 -4.51 -0.72 -1.60
N ALA A 254 -5.71 -0.56 -2.17
CA ALA A 254 -6.81 -1.51 -2.01
C ALA A 254 -6.52 -2.91 -2.56
N MET A 255 -6.07 -3.00 -3.81
CA MET A 255 -5.76 -4.30 -4.43
C MET A 255 -4.67 -5.04 -3.68
N GLY A 256 -3.55 -4.38 -3.39
CA GLY A 256 -2.43 -4.98 -2.67
C GLY A 256 -2.83 -5.52 -1.30
N ALA A 257 -3.59 -4.73 -0.55
CA ALA A 257 -4.07 -5.12 0.77
C ALA A 257 -4.97 -6.37 0.72
N ARG A 258 -5.98 -6.37 -0.16
CA ARG A 258 -6.88 -7.52 -0.35
C ARG A 258 -6.14 -8.76 -0.81
N ASN A 259 -5.23 -8.63 -1.79
CA ASN A 259 -4.46 -9.73 -2.33
C ASN A 259 -3.59 -10.40 -1.27
N GLY A 260 -2.95 -9.62 -0.40
CA GLY A 260 -2.15 -10.13 0.71
C GLY A 260 -2.95 -10.96 1.70
N VAL A 261 -4.12 -10.47 2.12
CA VAL A 261 -5.04 -11.22 2.99
C VAL A 261 -5.52 -12.49 2.29
N THR A 262 -5.88 -12.39 1.01
CA THR A 262 -6.36 -13.55 0.22
C THR A 262 -5.30 -14.64 0.16
N ALA A 263 -4.05 -14.31 -0.22
CA ALA A 263 -2.95 -15.27 -0.30
C ALA A 263 -2.72 -16.00 1.03
N ALA A 264 -2.69 -15.25 2.15
CA ALA A 264 -2.48 -15.82 3.48
C ALA A 264 -3.61 -16.76 3.90
N LEU A 265 -4.87 -16.41 3.65
CA LEU A 265 -6.02 -17.22 3.99
C LEU A 265 -6.13 -18.48 3.13
N LEU A 266 -5.81 -18.44 1.84
CA LEU A 266 -5.76 -19.63 0.97
C LEU A 266 -4.78 -20.64 1.55
N VAL A 267 -3.54 -20.24 1.83
CA VAL A 267 -2.52 -21.14 2.36
C VAL A 267 -2.88 -21.61 3.77
N ARG A 268 -3.40 -20.72 4.63
CA ARG A 268 -3.85 -21.07 5.98
C ARG A 268 -4.99 -22.08 5.98
N SER A 269 -5.85 -22.06 4.96
CA SER A 269 -6.96 -23.03 4.81
C SER A 269 -6.54 -24.37 4.20
N GLY A 270 -5.25 -24.54 3.85
CA GLY A 270 -4.70 -25.81 3.39
C GLY A 270 -4.41 -25.86 1.88
N TRP A 271 -4.52 -24.75 1.16
CA TRP A 271 -4.10 -24.70 -0.23
C TRP A 271 -2.58 -24.84 -0.33
N THR A 272 -2.13 -25.62 -1.28
CA THR A 272 -0.71 -25.80 -1.62
C THR A 272 -0.37 -24.99 -2.86
N GLY A 273 0.90 -24.68 -3.05
CA GLY A 273 1.41 -23.91 -4.18
C GLY A 273 2.77 -24.42 -4.64
N MET A 274 3.38 -23.66 -5.55
CA MET A 274 4.74 -23.93 -6.03
C MET A 274 5.75 -23.63 -4.93
N ASN A 275 6.80 -24.46 -4.88
CA ASN A 275 7.84 -24.30 -3.85
C ASN A 275 8.84 -23.18 -4.16
N ASP A 276 8.96 -22.81 -5.44
CA ASP A 276 9.91 -21.78 -5.84
C ASP A 276 9.44 -21.04 -7.10
N VAL A 277 8.94 -19.83 -6.91
CA VAL A 277 8.53 -18.91 -7.98
C VAL A 277 9.64 -17.99 -8.42
N LEU A 278 10.82 -18.07 -7.79
CA LEU A 278 11.99 -17.25 -8.09
C LEU A 278 12.99 -17.97 -8.98
N ALA A 279 12.82 -19.28 -9.20
CA ALA A 279 13.71 -20.12 -10.00
C ALA A 279 13.05 -20.60 -11.31
N GLY A 280 13.89 -21.03 -12.23
CA GLY A 280 13.42 -21.56 -13.53
C GLY A 280 13.24 -20.49 -14.60
N PRO A 281 12.90 -20.89 -15.84
CA PRO A 281 12.83 -19.98 -16.99
C PRO A 281 11.62 -19.04 -16.99
N GLN A 282 10.53 -19.42 -16.31
CA GLN A 282 9.28 -18.66 -16.21
C GLN A 282 9.05 -18.18 -14.78
N ASN A 283 10.11 -17.72 -14.10
CA ASN A 283 10.00 -17.24 -12.73
C ASN A 283 9.48 -15.79 -12.69
N PHE A 284 9.01 -15.41 -11.50
CA PHE A 284 8.43 -14.10 -11.22
C PHE A 284 9.35 -12.93 -11.63
N VAL A 285 10.61 -12.97 -11.23
CA VAL A 285 11.54 -11.87 -11.51
C VAL A 285 11.77 -11.70 -13.01
N LYS A 286 12.03 -12.80 -13.73
CA LYS A 286 12.24 -12.77 -15.18
C LYS A 286 11.02 -12.33 -15.97
N SER A 287 9.82 -12.61 -15.47
CA SER A 287 8.57 -12.21 -16.14
C SER A 287 8.41 -10.69 -16.17
N TYR A 288 8.89 -9.99 -15.15
CA TYR A 288 8.72 -8.55 -15.01
C TYR A 288 9.99 -7.74 -15.18
N ALA A 289 11.14 -8.30 -14.86
CA ALA A 289 12.46 -7.67 -14.98
C ALA A 289 13.49 -8.71 -15.46
N PRO A 290 13.54 -9.01 -16.76
CA PRO A 290 14.36 -10.10 -17.30
C PRO A 290 15.86 -10.03 -16.97
N ASN A 291 16.36 -8.82 -16.76
CA ASN A 291 17.77 -8.56 -16.46
C ASN A 291 18.06 -8.37 -14.97
N ALA A 292 17.04 -8.47 -14.12
CA ALA A 292 17.23 -8.28 -12.67
C ALA A 292 17.84 -9.53 -12.01
N ASP A 293 18.61 -9.29 -10.95
CA ASP A 293 19.18 -10.33 -10.11
C ASP A 293 18.24 -10.64 -8.93
N PRO A 294 17.67 -11.85 -8.85
CA PRO A 294 16.84 -12.25 -7.72
C PRO A 294 17.56 -12.17 -6.36
N ALA A 295 18.90 -12.20 -6.33
CA ALA A 295 19.68 -12.09 -5.09
C ALA A 295 19.39 -10.79 -4.32
N ASN A 296 18.97 -9.72 -5.02
CA ASN A 296 18.58 -8.44 -4.42
C ASN A 296 17.44 -8.59 -3.39
N LEU A 297 16.57 -9.58 -3.56
CA LEU A 297 15.51 -9.90 -2.60
C LEU A 297 16.04 -10.29 -1.23
N THR A 298 17.25 -10.79 -1.14
CA THR A 298 17.84 -11.33 0.10
C THR A 298 19.11 -10.58 0.55
N GLU A 299 19.43 -9.46 -0.08
CA GLU A 299 20.55 -8.63 0.32
C GLU A 299 20.34 -8.07 1.72
N ASP A 300 21.30 -8.25 2.63
CA ASP A 300 21.26 -7.74 4.01
C ASP A 300 19.97 -8.01 4.81
N LEU A 301 19.30 -9.14 4.56
CA LEU A 301 18.13 -9.56 5.36
C LEU A 301 18.47 -9.62 6.84
N GLY A 302 17.64 -8.97 7.69
CA GLY A 302 17.83 -8.90 9.14
C GLY A 302 18.91 -7.91 9.59
N LYS A 303 19.51 -7.15 8.66
CA LYS A 303 20.47 -6.08 8.96
C LYS A 303 20.00 -4.72 8.46
N ARG A 304 19.46 -4.67 7.24
CA ARG A 304 18.82 -3.50 6.65
C ARG A 304 17.33 -3.71 6.62
N TYR A 305 16.60 -2.77 7.18
CA TYR A 305 15.14 -2.76 7.26
C TYR A 305 14.58 -1.65 6.39
N GLU A 306 13.75 -2.01 5.43
CA GLU A 306 13.26 -1.07 4.42
C GLU A 306 12.25 -0.05 5.00
N VAL A 307 11.63 -0.35 6.13
CA VAL A 307 10.79 0.63 6.85
C VAL A 307 11.59 1.86 7.28
N SER A 308 12.87 1.70 7.66
CA SER A 308 13.76 2.82 8.03
C SER A 308 14.26 3.62 6.83
N LEU A 309 13.99 3.14 5.61
CA LEU A 309 14.34 3.80 4.34
C LEU A 309 13.11 4.36 3.61
N THR A 310 11.96 4.36 4.29
CA THR A 310 10.70 4.92 3.81
C THR A 310 10.50 6.31 4.39
N SER A 311 9.93 7.23 3.60
CA SER A 311 9.70 8.62 3.99
C SER A 311 8.29 8.80 4.53
N ILE A 312 8.14 9.55 5.62
CA ILE A 312 6.85 10.08 6.07
C ILE A 312 6.73 11.49 5.52
N LYS A 313 5.81 11.73 4.58
CA LYS A 313 5.66 13.05 3.95
C LYS A 313 5.33 14.14 4.98
N GLY A 314 6.09 15.24 4.98
CA GLY A 314 5.83 16.38 5.85
C GLY A 314 4.57 17.17 5.46
N TRP A 315 4.13 17.06 4.21
CA TRP A 315 2.94 17.68 3.64
C TRP A 315 2.02 16.61 3.06
N THR A 316 0.72 16.86 3.06
CA THR A 316 -0.31 15.98 2.46
C THR A 316 -0.46 16.28 0.98
N THR A 317 0.63 16.15 0.23
CA THR A 317 0.73 16.54 -1.18
C THR A 317 1.59 15.56 -1.96
N GLY A 318 1.50 15.62 -3.29
CA GLY A 318 2.34 14.82 -4.18
C GLY A 318 3.83 14.97 -3.88
N GLY A 319 4.55 13.87 -3.88
CA GLY A 319 5.97 13.80 -3.54
C GLY A 319 6.88 14.82 -4.27
N PRO A 320 6.66 15.16 -5.55
CA PRO A 320 7.46 16.17 -6.25
C PRO A 320 7.37 17.60 -5.67
N ILE A 321 6.36 17.88 -4.85
CA ILE A 321 6.07 19.23 -4.34
C ILE A 321 6.71 19.47 -2.96
N LEU A 322 7.03 18.40 -2.23
CA LEU A 322 7.48 18.47 -0.82
C LEU A 322 8.68 19.39 -0.63
N SER A 323 9.75 19.21 -1.40
CA SER A 323 10.96 20.03 -1.31
C SER A 323 10.75 21.49 -1.71
N LEU A 324 9.78 21.75 -2.60
CA LEU A 324 9.43 23.11 -3.03
C LEU A 324 8.71 23.87 -1.90
N LEU A 325 7.77 23.23 -1.20
CA LEU A 325 7.10 23.84 -0.04
C LEU A 325 8.07 24.07 1.11
N ASP A 326 8.97 23.11 1.38
CA ASP A 326 10.02 23.28 2.39
C ASP A 326 10.95 24.45 2.06
N ALA A 327 11.29 24.65 0.78
CA ALA A 327 12.10 25.77 0.33
C ALA A 327 11.43 27.12 0.63
N ILE A 328 10.13 27.26 0.36
CA ILE A 328 9.37 28.48 0.69
C ILE A 328 9.35 28.73 2.20
N VAL A 329 9.12 27.69 2.99
CA VAL A 329 9.18 27.80 4.47
C VAL A 329 10.55 28.27 4.93
N ASN A 330 11.63 27.73 4.38
CA ASN A 330 13.00 28.10 4.72
C ASN A 330 13.32 29.55 4.32
N ILE A 331 12.90 30.00 3.14
CA ILE A 331 13.02 31.40 2.71
C ILE A 331 12.32 32.31 3.71
N ARG A 332 11.04 32.01 4.06
CA ARG A 332 10.25 32.82 4.97
C ARG A 332 10.82 32.87 6.38
N LYS A 333 11.46 31.82 6.89
CA LYS A 333 12.15 31.82 8.17
C LYS A 333 13.33 32.79 8.18
N ARG A 334 14.06 32.92 7.06
CA ARG A 334 15.19 33.87 6.94
C ARG A 334 14.74 35.31 6.69
N ARG A 335 13.77 35.47 5.82
CA ARG A 335 13.20 36.75 5.44
C ARG A 335 11.68 36.66 5.38
N PRO A 336 10.92 37.01 6.40
CA PRO A 336 9.46 37.06 6.36
C PRO A 336 8.96 38.03 5.28
N PHE A 337 7.89 37.61 4.57
CA PHE A 337 7.18 38.41 3.58
C PHE A 337 5.70 37.96 3.53
N GLU A 338 4.84 38.83 3.03
CA GLU A 338 3.42 38.52 2.76
C GLU A 338 3.21 38.22 1.26
N ALA A 339 2.06 37.59 0.88
CA ALA A 339 1.77 37.27 -0.50
C ALA A 339 1.79 38.50 -1.43
N ASN A 340 1.32 39.68 -0.93
CA ASN A 340 1.35 40.92 -1.68
C ASN A 340 2.75 41.49 -1.92
N ASP A 341 3.75 41.06 -1.14
CA ASP A 341 5.14 41.47 -1.34
C ASP A 341 5.80 40.66 -2.47
N VAL A 342 5.19 39.54 -2.92
CA VAL A 342 5.73 38.68 -3.95
C VAL A 342 5.35 39.19 -5.33
N ARG A 343 6.37 39.39 -6.16
CA ARG A 343 6.23 39.74 -7.59
C ARG A 343 6.19 38.50 -8.48
N HIS A 344 7.13 37.56 -8.25
CA HIS A 344 7.29 36.36 -9.07
C HIS A 344 7.92 35.24 -8.24
N VAL A 345 7.53 34.01 -8.52
CA VAL A 345 8.09 32.79 -7.92
C VAL A 345 8.44 31.80 -9.03
N VAL A 346 9.70 31.41 -9.10
CA VAL A 346 10.14 30.30 -9.95
C VAL A 346 10.37 29.09 -9.10
N VAL A 347 9.69 27.97 -9.45
CA VAL A 347 9.91 26.66 -8.80
C VAL A 347 10.53 25.73 -9.83
N ARG A 348 11.64 25.08 -9.45
CA ARG A 348 12.36 24.13 -10.30
C ARG A 348 12.41 22.76 -9.66
N SER A 349 12.04 21.74 -10.41
CA SER A 349 12.16 20.33 -10.05
C SER A 349 12.63 19.51 -11.24
N ALA A 350 12.95 18.23 -11.04
CA ALA A 350 13.28 17.32 -12.12
C ALA A 350 12.21 17.36 -13.22
N THR A 351 12.60 17.35 -14.50
CA THR A 351 11.71 17.50 -15.68
C THR A 351 10.51 16.55 -15.60
N SER A 352 10.77 15.25 -15.36
CA SER A 352 9.70 14.25 -15.27
C SER A 352 8.79 14.44 -14.03
N GLN A 353 9.27 15.12 -12.99
CA GLN A 353 8.49 15.43 -11.80
C GLN A 353 7.64 16.69 -12.02
N ALA A 354 8.19 17.71 -12.68
CA ALA A 354 7.49 18.93 -13.05
C ALA A 354 6.26 18.60 -13.92
N GLU A 355 6.40 17.74 -14.93
CA GLU A 355 5.29 17.30 -15.79
C GLU A 355 4.13 16.68 -15.00
N ARG A 356 4.42 15.96 -13.92
CA ARG A 356 3.40 15.28 -13.10
C ARG A 356 2.53 16.22 -12.28
N VAL A 357 3.04 17.39 -11.92
CA VAL A 357 2.40 18.32 -10.97
C VAL A 357 2.00 19.66 -11.59
N ASN A 358 2.18 19.80 -12.90
CA ASN A 358 1.93 21.04 -13.61
C ASN A 358 0.43 21.24 -13.87
N ASN A 359 -0.17 22.27 -13.28
CA ASN A 359 -1.57 22.69 -13.50
C ASN A 359 -2.58 21.52 -13.45
N ARG A 360 -2.45 20.66 -12.45
CA ARG A 360 -3.34 19.51 -12.27
C ARG A 360 -4.71 19.93 -11.74
N GLU A 361 -5.75 19.17 -12.09
CA GLU A 361 -7.12 19.38 -11.57
C GLU A 361 -7.29 18.94 -10.12
N MET A 362 -6.41 18.05 -9.62
CA MET A 362 -6.34 17.66 -8.21
C MET A 362 -5.50 18.67 -7.43
N PRO A 363 -6.04 19.30 -6.37
CA PRO A 363 -5.34 20.36 -5.64
C PRO A 363 -4.03 19.88 -5.00
N ASP A 364 -4.02 18.67 -4.42
CA ASP A 364 -2.88 18.08 -3.68
C ASP A 364 -1.69 17.69 -4.56
N ILE A 365 -1.88 17.67 -5.88
CA ILE A 365 -0.80 17.46 -6.86
C ILE A 365 -0.65 18.61 -7.85
N ASN A 366 -1.22 19.79 -7.57
CA ASN A 366 -1.06 21.01 -8.37
C ASN A 366 -0.06 21.95 -7.71
N VAL A 367 1.15 22.06 -8.26
CA VAL A 367 2.23 22.84 -7.65
C VAL A 367 1.94 24.33 -7.64
N GLN A 368 1.32 24.88 -8.71
CA GLN A 368 1.00 26.30 -8.78
C GLN A 368 -0.01 26.70 -7.69
N TYR A 369 -1.08 25.90 -7.55
CA TYR A 369 -2.07 26.06 -6.51
C TYR A 369 -1.46 25.97 -5.11
N LEU A 370 -0.67 24.94 -4.84
CA LEU A 370 -0.09 24.71 -3.51
C LEU A 370 0.94 25.78 -3.11
N VAL A 371 1.68 26.32 -4.09
CA VAL A 371 2.56 27.48 -3.86
C VAL A 371 1.72 28.70 -3.54
N ALA A 372 0.64 28.98 -4.27
CA ALA A 372 -0.27 30.07 -3.97
C ALA A 372 -0.88 29.97 -2.56
N VAL A 373 -1.34 28.75 -2.18
CA VAL A 373 -1.80 28.47 -0.80
C VAL A 373 -0.71 28.76 0.21
N MET A 374 0.52 28.29 -0.01
CA MET A 374 1.66 28.52 0.87
C MET A 374 2.00 30.02 1.01
N LEU A 375 1.86 30.80 -0.04
CA LEU A 375 2.09 32.27 0.01
C LEU A 375 1.03 32.96 0.87
N ILE A 376 -0.24 32.58 0.75
CA ILE A 376 -1.38 33.20 1.45
C ILE A 376 -1.48 32.71 2.91
N ASP A 377 -1.54 31.37 3.09
CA ASP A 377 -1.82 30.76 4.40
C ASP A 377 -0.55 30.53 5.23
N LYS A 378 0.63 30.67 4.63
CA LYS A 378 1.95 30.37 5.24
C LYS A 378 2.14 28.89 5.61
N THR A 379 1.22 28.05 5.19
CA THR A 379 1.21 26.59 5.37
C THR A 379 0.29 25.94 4.33
N VAL A 380 0.36 24.64 4.20
CA VAL A 380 -0.63 23.84 3.43
C VAL A 380 -1.31 22.89 4.41
N SER A 381 -2.57 23.15 4.74
CA SER A 381 -3.38 22.24 5.57
C SER A 381 -3.99 21.13 4.72
N PHE A 382 -4.39 20.02 5.37
CA PHE A 382 -5.14 18.93 4.71
C PHE A 382 -6.37 19.49 3.96
N HIS A 383 -7.15 20.35 4.59
CA HIS A 383 -8.32 20.96 3.96
C HIS A 383 -7.93 21.75 2.70
N ALA A 384 -6.92 22.62 2.80
CA ALA A 384 -6.49 23.42 1.66
C ALA A 384 -5.94 22.56 0.50
N ALA A 385 -5.25 21.46 0.81
CA ALA A 385 -4.74 20.53 -0.19
C ALA A 385 -5.85 19.76 -0.93
N HIS A 386 -7.10 19.78 -0.46
CA HIS A 386 -8.23 19.04 -1.08
C HIS A 386 -9.42 19.93 -1.47
N ASP A 387 -9.28 21.25 -1.37
CA ASP A 387 -10.36 22.20 -1.67
C ASP A 387 -10.37 22.60 -3.15
N LYS A 388 -11.07 21.81 -3.98
CA LYS A 388 -11.25 22.12 -5.41
C LYS A 388 -11.95 23.45 -5.65
N ALA A 389 -12.88 23.85 -4.78
CA ALA A 389 -13.57 25.13 -4.93
C ALA A 389 -12.62 26.30 -4.74
N ARG A 390 -11.66 26.17 -3.81
CA ARG A 390 -10.64 27.18 -3.54
C ARG A 390 -9.69 27.41 -4.74
N MET A 391 -9.47 26.41 -5.58
CA MET A 391 -8.69 26.59 -6.83
C MET A 391 -9.28 27.65 -7.76
N GLN A 392 -10.55 27.99 -7.60
CA GLN A 392 -11.24 29.05 -8.38
C GLN A 392 -11.33 30.38 -7.63
N ASP A 393 -10.79 30.47 -6.42
CA ASP A 393 -10.76 31.74 -5.66
C ASP A 393 -9.85 32.75 -6.35
N GLN A 394 -10.37 33.97 -6.51
CA GLN A 394 -9.64 35.08 -7.14
C GLN A 394 -8.34 35.44 -6.42
N ALA A 395 -8.26 35.23 -5.11
CA ALA A 395 -7.03 35.45 -4.35
C ALA A 395 -5.98 34.38 -4.69
N ILE A 396 -6.38 33.13 -4.80
CA ILE A 396 -5.52 32.01 -5.23
C ILE A 396 -5.04 32.23 -6.65
N LEU A 397 -5.95 32.46 -7.61
CA LEU A 397 -5.62 32.65 -9.03
C LEU A 397 -4.63 33.81 -9.26
N ARG A 398 -4.72 34.88 -8.45
CA ARG A 398 -3.73 35.97 -8.52
C ARG A 398 -2.34 35.54 -8.10
N GLU A 399 -2.22 34.70 -7.07
CA GLU A 399 -0.93 34.19 -6.59
C GLU A 399 -0.40 33.10 -7.53
N GLU A 400 -1.25 32.23 -8.05
CA GLU A 400 -0.89 31.22 -9.07
C GLU A 400 -0.28 31.86 -10.33
N ALA A 401 -0.83 32.99 -10.77
CA ALA A 401 -0.32 33.73 -11.92
C ALA A 401 1.11 34.24 -11.76
N LYS A 402 1.65 34.27 -10.52
CA LYS A 402 3.04 34.63 -10.22
C LYS A 402 3.99 33.43 -10.23
N VAL A 403 3.46 32.20 -10.31
CA VAL A 403 4.25 30.97 -10.15
C VAL A 403 4.63 30.40 -11.51
N GLU A 404 5.92 30.30 -11.77
CA GLU A 404 6.50 29.65 -12.92
C GLU A 404 7.11 28.30 -12.52
N LEU A 405 6.69 27.21 -13.17
CA LEU A 405 7.27 25.87 -12.97
C LEU A 405 8.25 25.57 -14.11
N ILE A 406 9.46 25.18 -13.74
CA ILE A 406 10.51 24.80 -14.69
C ILE A 406 10.93 23.35 -14.43
N GLY A 407 10.87 22.52 -15.48
CA GLY A 407 11.54 21.22 -15.49
C GLY A 407 13.04 21.41 -15.72
N ASP A 408 13.86 20.85 -14.82
CA ASP A 408 15.29 21.05 -14.80
C ASP A 408 16.02 19.71 -15.04
N GLU A 409 16.76 19.62 -16.17
CA GLU A 409 17.51 18.43 -16.56
C GLU A 409 18.69 18.11 -15.65
N GLU A 410 19.25 19.10 -14.94
CA GLU A 410 20.29 18.84 -13.95
C GLU A 410 19.68 18.17 -12.71
N LEU A 411 18.49 18.62 -12.30
CA LEU A 411 17.75 18.00 -11.21
C LEU A 411 17.22 16.61 -11.61
N GLU A 412 16.87 16.38 -12.89
CA GLU A 412 16.48 15.05 -13.40
C GLU A 412 17.56 13.99 -13.16
N ARG A 413 18.84 14.36 -13.35
CA ARG A 413 19.97 13.45 -13.15
C ARG A 413 20.20 13.09 -11.68
N LEU A 414 19.62 13.83 -10.74
CA LEU A 414 19.71 13.58 -9.30
C LEU A 414 18.66 12.57 -8.81
N LEU A 415 17.67 12.22 -9.63
CA LEU A 415 16.71 11.21 -9.24
C LEU A 415 17.41 9.88 -8.90
N PRO A 416 16.96 9.22 -7.84
CA PRO A 416 15.69 9.34 -7.14
C PRO A 416 15.60 10.46 -6.10
N THR A 417 16.65 11.24 -5.82
CA THR A 417 16.57 12.37 -4.89
C THR A 417 15.76 13.51 -5.51
N ARG A 418 14.67 13.89 -4.85
CA ARG A 418 13.75 14.94 -5.33
C ARG A 418 14.19 16.31 -4.84
N VAL A 419 15.21 16.85 -5.48
CA VAL A 419 15.71 18.22 -5.18
C VAL A 419 14.71 19.25 -5.68
N GLY A 420 14.39 20.23 -4.83
CA GLY A 420 13.59 21.38 -5.19
C GLY A 420 14.37 22.67 -5.06
N VAL A 421 14.18 23.59 -6.02
CA VAL A 421 14.76 24.94 -5.96
C VAL A 421 13.64 25.96 -6.12
N VAL A 422 13.62 26.96 -5.26
CA VAL A 422 12.64 28.05 -5.30
C VAL A 422 13.36 29.39 -5.29
N ASP A 423 13.02 30.22 -6.25
CA ASP A 423 13.46 31.61 -6.37
C ASP A 423 12.24 32.51 -6.19
N VAL A 424 12.31 33.48 -5.26
CA VAL A 424 11.24 34.45 -4.99
C VAL A 424 11.77 35.85 -5.26
N GLU A 425 11.11 36.58 -6.14
CA GLU A 425 11.34 37.99 -6.38
C GLU A 425 10.26 38.81 -5.65
N LEU A 426 10.68 39.71 -4.77
CA LEU A 426 9.79 40.61 -4.08
C LEU A 426 9.55 41.88 -4.87
N THR A 427 8.48 42.62 -4.56
CA THR A 427 8.11 43.91 -5.20
C THR A 427 9.12 45.02 -4.97
N ASP A 428 9.92 44.93 -3.89
CA ASP A 428 11.01 45.85 -3.57
C ASP A 428 12.33 45.53 -4.34
N GLY A 429 12.31 44.50 -5.21
CA GLY A 429 13.47 44.07 -5.98
C GLY A 429 14.37 43.07 -5.22
N THR A 430 14.00 42.65 -4.02
CA THR A 430 14.76 41.63 -3.29
C THR A 430 14.59 40.27 -3.99
N HIS A 431 15.70 39.56 -4.20
CA HIS A 431 15.72 38.18 -4.71
C HIS A 431 16.12 37.20 -3.57
N LEU A 432 15.29 36.19 -3.37
CA LEU A 432 15.48 35.16 -2.36
C LEU A 432 15.53 33.80 -3.06
N SER A 433 16.46 32.96 -2.69
CA SER A 433 16.61 31.62 -3.27
C SER A 433 16.85 30.58 -2.19
N GLU A 434 16.33 29.41 -2.40
CA GLU A 434 16.54 28.22 -1.56
C GLU A 434 16.57 26.94 -2.40
N ARG A 435 17.51 26.08 -2.06
CA ARG A 435 17.63 24.73 -2.60
C ARG A 435 17.47 23.72 -1.47
N VAL A 436 16.52 22.80 -1.62
CA VAL A 436 16.27 21.71 -0.67
C VAL A 436 16.65 20.39 -1.35
N GLU A 437 17.68 19.76 -0.82
CA GLU A 437 18.14 18.44 -1.31
C GLU A 437 17.20 17.32 -0.85
N ASN A 438 16.84 17.33 0.44
CA ASN A 438 16.02 16.30 1.07
C ASN A 438 14.85 16.95 1.80
N ALA A 439 13.65 16.73 1.33
CA ALA A 439 12.43 17.21 1.96
C ALA A 439 12.29 16.67 3.39
N ARG A 440 11.57 17.41 4.23
CA ARG A 440 11.27 16.99 5.59
C ARG A 440 10.46 15.68 5.58
N GLY A 441 10.95 14.68 6.32
CA GLY A 441 10.37 13.33 6.43
C GLY A 441 11.07 12.27 5.61
N THR A 442 12.06 12.61 4.77
CA THR A 442 12.92 11.62 4.12
C THR A 442 13.87 10.97 5.12
N PRO A 443 14.44 9.79 4.83
CA PRO A 443 15.42 9.15 5.72
C PRO A 443 16.64 10.02 6.03
N GLU A 444 17.02 10.91 5.12
CA GLU A 444 18.14 11.85 5.25
C GLU A 444 17.76 13.10 6.07
N ASN A 445 16.45 13.42 6.17
CA ASN A 445 15.91 14.54 6.92
C ASN A 445 14.64 14.12 7.68
N PRO A 446 14.72 13.14 8.60
CA PRO A 446 13.56 12.51 9.20
C PRO A 446 12.77 13.43 10.10
N MET A 447 11.45 13.28 10.13
CA MET A 447 10.59 13.97 11.09
C MET A 447 10.91 13.53 12.52
N THR A 448 10.85 14.47 13.44
CA THR A 448 10.88 14.16 14.87
C THR A 448 9.58 13.50 15.31
N ARG A 449 9.60 12.85 16.49
CA ARG A 449 8.39 12.28 17.10
C ARG A 449 7.25 13.29 17.18
N ASP A 450 7.56 14.52 17.60
CA ASP A 450 6.53 15.56 17.79
C ASP A 450 5.92 16.01 16.46
N GLU A 451 6.70 16.06 15.38
CA GLU A 451 6.21 16.37 14.02
C GLU A 451 5.31 15.25 13.49
N VAL A 452 5.69 13.97 13.66
CA VAL A 452 4.84 12.83 13.27
C VAL A 452 3.53 12.83 14.04
N VAL A 453 3.58 13.07 15.36
CA VAL A 453 2.39 13.20 16.21
C VAL A 453 1.52 14.38 15.81
N ALA A 454 2.12 15.52 15.49
CA ALA A 454 1.39 16.72 15.05
C ALA A 454 0.68 16.47 13.71
N LYS A 455 1.34 15.83 12.74
CA LYS A 455 0.73 15.39 11.48
C LYS A 455 -0.45 14.45 11.74
N ALA A 456 -0.22 13.37 12.48
CA ALA A 456 -1.28 12.40 12.78
C ALA A 456 -2.48 13.05 13.47
N ARG A 457 -2.24 13.95 14.44
CA ARG A 457 -3.32 14.68 15.13
C ARG A 457 -4.08 15.59 14.17
N SER A 458 -3.41 16.29 13.26
CA SER A 458 -4.07 17.16 12.28
C SER A 458 -4.98 16.42 11.33
N LEU A 459 -4.65 15.16 10.99
CA LEU A 459 -5.44 14.28 10.11
C LEU A 459 -6.58 13.58 10.86
N MET A 460 -6.33 13.11 12.09
CA MET A 460 -7.31 12.30 12.84
C MET A 460 -8.35 13.14 13.59
N ALA A 461 -7.94 14.27 14.19
CA ALA A 461 -8.79 15.01 15.10
C ALA A 461 -10.06 15.61 14.46
N PRO A 462 -10.05 16.08 13.19
CA PRO A 462 -11.27 16.54 12.52
C PRO A 462 -12.31 15.43 12.35
N VAL A 463 -11.89 14.17 12.20
CA VAL A 463 -12.75 13.01 11.92
C VAL A 463 -13.25 12.31 13.19
N LEU A 464 -12.33 12.05 14.13
CA LEU A 464 -12.60 11.26 15.35
C LEU A 464 -12.86 12.11 16.60
N GLY A 465 -12.59 13.42 16.52
CA GLY A 465 -12.52 14.31 17.67
C GLY A 465 -11.17 14.23 18.40
N ALA A 466 -10.76 15.35 19.01
CA ALA A 466 -9.43 15.50 19.61
C ALA A 466 -9.09 14.46 20.69
N ALA A 467 -10.06 14.12 21.54
CA ALA A 467 -9.85 13.16 22.63
C ALA A 467 -9.60 11.73 22.13
N THR A 468 -10.37 11.26 21.12
CA THR A 468 -10.20 9.94 20.53
C THR A 468 -8.90 9.87 19.73
N ALA A 469 -8.59 10.90 18.95
CA ALA A 469 -7.34 11.01 18.20
C ALA A 469 -6.12 10.91 19.12
N THR A 470 -6.09 11.66 20.24
CA THR A 470 -5.00 11.58 21.21
C THR A 470 -4.84 10.17 21.78
N LYS A 471 -5.93 9.54 22.23
CA LYS A 471 -5.89 8.16 22.74
C LYS A 471 -5.38 7.16 21.69
N LEU A 472 -5.80 7.30 20.43
CA LEU A 472 -5.35 6.41 19.36
C LEU A 472 -3.86 6.59 19.08
N ILE A 473 -3.37 7.85 19.00
CA ILE A 473 -1.95 8.17 18.84
C ILE A 473 -1.12 7.52 19.96
N ASP A 474 -1.52 7.71 21.22
CA ASP A 474 -0.82 7.15 22.37
C ASP A 474 -0.78 5.62 22.32
N ARG A 475 -1.90 4.96 21.95
CA ARG A 475 -1.96 3.50 21.83
C ARG A 475 -1.12 2.95 20.67
N LEU A 476 -1.03 3.66 19.55
CA LEU A 476 -0.18 3.26 18.41
C LEU A 476 1.31 3.45 18.71
N LEU A 477 1.67 4.49 19.45
CA LEU A 477 3.06 4.70 19.89
C LEU A 477 3.50 3.73 20.98
N ASP A 478 2.56 3.18 21.76
CA ASP A 478 2.77 2.15 22.77
C ASP A 478 2.16 0.81 22.34
N ILE A 479 2.26 0.49 21.06
CA ILE A 479 1.56 -0.65 20.46
C ILE A 479 1.99 -1.98 21.07
N GLU A 480 3.21 -2.11 21.57
CA GLU A 480 3.70 -3.34 22.23
C GLU A 480 2.90 -3.67 23.50
N SER A 481 2.29 -2.70 24.16
CA SER A 481 1.41 -2.92 25.31
C SER A 481 0.03 -3.44 24.93
N VAL A 482 -0.35 -3.39 23.64
CA VAL A 482 -1.64 -3.86 23.14
C VAL A 482 -1.66 -5.38 23.12
N LYS A 483 -2.55 -5.98 23.92
CA LYS A 483 -2.66 -7.44 24.04
C LYS A 483 -3.29 -8.07 22.83
N THR A 484 -4.26 -7.40 22.24
CA THR A 484 -4.87 -7.78 20.96
C THR A 484 -5.21 -6.54 20.14
N ILE A 485 -4.91 -6.57 18.83
CA ILE A 485 -5.17 -5.46 17.91
C ILE A 485 -6.65 -5.04 17.90
N ARG A 486 -7.55 -5.94 18.26
CA ARG A 486 -8.98 -5.64 18.44
C ARG A 486 -9.27 -4.54 19.49
N GLU A 487 -8.38 -4.32 20.43
CA GLU A 487 -8.52 -3.25 21.43
C GLU A 487 -8.48 -1.84 20.79
N LEU A 488 -7.90 -1.72 19.60
CA LEU A 488 -7.87 -0.44 18.87
C LEU A 488 -9.23 -0.11 18.21
N ARG A 489 -10.09 -1.12 17.98
CA ARG A 489 -11.35 -0.95 17.24
C ARG A 489 -12.20 0.22 17.68
N PRO A 490 -12.50 0.42 18.99
CA PRO A 490 -13.33 1.54 19.43
C PRO A 490 -12.71 2.91 19.12
N LEU A 491 -11.39 2.97 18.95
CA LEU A 491 -10.66 4.20 18.63
C LEU A 491 -10.54 4.42 17.11
N LEU A 492 -10.71 3.38 16.31
CA LEU A 492 -10.68 3.40 14.84
C LEU A 492 -12.05 3.73 14.23
N GLN A 493 -13.12 3.73 15.02
CA GLN A 493 -14.48 3.96 14.56
C GLN A 493 -14.94 5.37 14.88
N ARG A 494 -15.78 5.95 14.01
CA ARG A 494 -16.52 7.18 14.33
C ARG A 494 -17.55 6.91 15.41
N ALA A 495 -17.76 7.90 16.27
CA ALA A 495 -18.78 7.88 17.32
C ALA A 495 -20.23 7.70 16.79
#